data_67128c40f63b27669ec5210cb9a78dda
#
_entry.id   67128c40f63b27669ec5210cb9a78dda
#
_cell.length_a   1.000
_cell.length_b   1.000
_cell.length_c   1.000
_cell.angle_alpha   90.00
_cell.angle_beta   90.00
_cell.angle_gamma   90.00
#
_symmetry.space_group_name_H-M   'P 1'
#
loop_
_entity.id
_entity.type
_entity.pdbx_description
1 polymer ?
#
loop_
_entity_poly.entity_id
_entity_poly.type
_entity_poly.pdbx_seq_one_letter_code
_entity_poly.pdbx_strand_id
1 'polypeptide(L)'
;MKKTIAFLLCFLMIFTALLPMQNANAYDASLIPNLQIQQKNIPNNDAMNFVKGLRLGWNLGNTFDAFNGTNITNELDYETSWSGIKTTKQMIDAIKQKGFNTVRIPVSWHPHVSGSDCKISDVWMNRVQEVVNYCIANNMYVILNVHHDVDKVKGYFPSSQYMTSSRNYITKVWAQIAAKFANYDQHLIFEGMNEPRLVGHANEWWPDLTNSDILDSINCINQLNQDFVNTVRAAGGNNSSRYLMCPGYVASPDGATNDYFRLPSDSGNNNKIIVSVHAYVPWNFAGLAMAEGGTNAWNINDSTAQSEVTWFMDNVYNKYTSRGIPAIIGECGAVDKNNLKTRVEYMSYYVASAKARGICCVLWDNNNFSGTGELFGFFDRSTCQFKFPEIIDGMVKYAFPAQTDPDPVIVYGDYNNDGSVDSIDFAGLKKYIMAADHAYVKNLDVNLDNEVNAFDLAILKKFLLGMVSKLPSN
;
A
#
# COMPACT_ATOMS: atom_id res chain seq x y z
N MET A 1 73.09 -10.68 -45.29
CA MET A 1 72.31 -9.76 -44.51
C MET A 1 70.87 -10.28 -44.46
N LYS A 2 70.52 -11.03 -43.40
CA LYS A 2 69.17 -11.51 -43.16
C LYS A 2 68.66 -10.89 -41.88
N LYS A 3 67.59 -10.09 -41.95
CA LYS A 3 66.94 -9.51 -40.80
C LYS A 3 65.94 -10.52 -40.20
N THR A 4 66.17 -10.92 -38.97
CA THR A 4 65.23 -11.71 -38.18
C THR A 4 64.28 -10.82 -37.43
N ILE A 5 63.01 -10.96 -37.70
CA ILE A 5 61.93 -10.23 -36.97
C ILE A 5 61.50 -11.19 -35.85
N ALA A 6 61.68 -10.77 -34.60
CA ALA A 6 61.18 -11.44 -33.42
C ALA A 6 59.74 -10.97 -33.14
N PHE A 7 58.79 -11.89 -33.12
CA PHE A 7 57.41 -11.67 -32.68
C PHE A 7 57.35 -11.82 -31.15
N LEU A 8 57.02 -10.75 -30.44
CA LEU A 8 56.80 -10.76 -29.01
C LEU A 8 55.31 -11.03 -28.78
N LEU A 9 54.93 -12.25 -28.34
CA LEU A 9 53.58 -12.57 -27.88
C LEU A 9 53.43 -12.05 -26.44
N CYS A 10 52.65 -10.99 -26.24
CA CYS A 10 52.17 -10.62 -24.93
C CYS A 10 50.98 -11.51 -24.52
N PHE A 11 51.19 -12.39 -23.59
CA PHE A 11 50.14 -13.13 -22.90
C PHE A 11 49.49 -12.16 -21.87
N LEU A 12 48.28 -11.69 -22.16
CA LEU A 12 47.46 -10.96 -21.21
C LEU A 12 46.77 -11.99 -20.32
N MET A 13 47.28 -12.26 -19.11
CA MET A 13 46.57 -13.00 -18.10
C MET A 13 45.46 -12.12 -17.54
N ILE A 14 44.23 -12.37 -17.94
CA ILE A 14 43.05 -11.82 -17.29
C ILE A 14 42.86 -12.55 -15.96
N PHE A 15 43.30 -11.92 -14.85
CA PHE A 15 42.93 -12.34 -13.51
C PHE A 15 41.46 -11.89 -13.30
N THR A 16 40.52 -12.79 -13.56
CA THR A 16 39.16 -12.63 -13.04
C THR A 16 39.25 -12.83 -11.53
N ALA A 17 39.27 -11.74 -10.77
CA ALA A 17 39.05 -11.79 -9.35
C ALA A 17 37.62 -12.34 -9.13
N LEU A 18 37.51 -13.60 -8.76
CA LEU A 18 36.30 -14.14 -8.14
C LEU A 18 36.09 -13.40 -6.82
N LEU A 19 35.31 -12.34 -6.88
CA LEU A 19 34.71 -11.78 -5.65
C LEU A 19 33.93 -12.94 -5.01
N PRO A 20 34.10 -13.18 -3.69
CA PRO A 20 33.27 -14.17 -3.02
C PRO A 20 31.82 -13.75 -3.21
N MET A 21 31.04 -14.55 -3.95
CA MET A 21 29.59 -14.46 -3.87
C MET A 21 29.25 -14.60 -2.38
N GLN A 22 28.76 -13.53 -1.75
CA GLN A 22 28.09 -13.66 -0.48
C GLN A 22 27.03 -14.74 -0.69
N ASN A 23 27.14 -15.83 0.07
CA ASN A 23 26.17 -16.91 0.06
C ASN A 23 24.81 -16.29 0.38
N ALA A 24 24.00 -16.06 -0.63
CA ALA A 24 22.57 -15.94 -0.43
C ALA A 24 22.17 -17.24 0.28
N ASN A 25 21.66 -17.13 1.50
CA ASN A 25 21.16 -18.31 2.21
C ASN A 25 20.20 -19.03 1.26
N ALA A 26 20.43 -20.31 1.02
CA ALA A 26 19.53 -21.08 0.16
C ALA A 26 18.12 -21.04 0.77
N TYR A 27 17.11 -20.83 -0.07
CA TYR A 27 15.70 -20.86 0.34
C TYR A 27 15.38 -22.14 1.11
N ASP A 28 14.78 -22.00 2.28
CA ASP A 28 14.39 -23.13 3.15
C ASP A 28 12.91 -23.08 3.54
N ALA A 29 12.08 -23.79 2.77
CA ALA A 29 10.65 -23.91 3.04
C ALA A 29 10.32 -24.56 4.41
N SER A 30 11.26 -25.31 5.00
CA SER A 30 11.04 -25.97 6.30
C SER A 30 10.93 -24.98 7.47
N LEU A 31 11.38 -23.74 7.28
CA LEU A 31 11.23 -22.65 8.25
C LEU A 31 9.78 -22.21 8.42
N ILE A 32 8.89 -22.47 7.45
CA ILE A 32 7.50 -22.05 7.50
C ILE A 32 6.71 -22.97 8.42
N PRO A 33 6.21 -22.47 9.56
CA PRO A 33 5.55 -23.31 10.56
C PRO A 33 4.25 -23.91 10.02
N ASN A 34 3.79 -25.02 10.65
CA ASN A 34 2.45 -25.55 10.42
C ASN A 34 1.53 -25.12 11.57
N LEU A 35 0.71 -24.08 11.34
CA LEU A 35 -0.13 -23.45 12.35
C LEU A 35 -1.57 -23.91 12.26
N GLN A 36 -2.19 -24.11 13.42
CA GLN A 36 -3.62 -24.31 13.59
C GLN A 36 -4.16 -23.18 14.47
N ILE A 37 -4.75 -22.16 13.86
CA ILE A 37 -5.32 -21.00 14.55
C ILE A 37 -6.85 -21.14 14.56
N GLN A 38 -7.43 -21.06 15.75
CA GLN A 38 -8.87 -21.10 15.92
C GLN A 38 -9.53 -19.89 15.24
N GLN A 39 -10.41 -20.15 14.28
CA GLN A 39 -11.16 -19.13 13.59
C GLN A 39 -12.23 -18.54 14.50
N LYS A 40 -12.35 -17.23 14.51
CA LYS A 40 -13.44 -16.50 15.16
C LYS A 40 -14.67 -16.46 14.25
N ASN A 41 -15.83 -16.21 14.84
CA ASN A 41 -17.07 -16.04 14.07
C ASN A 41 -17.08 -14.64 13.43
N ILE A 42 -16.96 -14.57 12.12
CA ILE A 42 -16.96 -13.32 11.35
C ILE A 42 -18.27 -13.22 10.56
N PRO A 43 -19.06 -12.14 10.73
CA PRO A 43 -20.27 -11.92 9.94
C PRO A 43 -19.98 -11.97 8.43
N ASN A 44 -20.88 -12.59 7.69
CA ASN A 44 -20.80 -12.63 6.23
C ASN A 44 -21.60 -11.44 5.66
N ASN A 45 -20.89 -10.35 5.33
CA ASN A 45 -21.44 -9.20 4.64
C ASN A 45 -20.44 -8.67 3.61
N ASP A 46 -20.87 -7.75 2.74
CA ASP A 46 -20.06 -7.22 1.64
C ASP A 46 -18.75 -6.58 2.11
N ALA A 47 -18.77 -5.85 3.24
CA ALA A 47 -17.58 -5.18 3.77
C ALA A 47 -16.54 -6.19 4.27
N MET A 48 -16.95 -7.25 4.97
CA MET A 48 -16.05 -8.29 5.42
C MET A 48 -15.55 -9.14 4.25
N ASN A 49 -16.37 -9.39 3.25
CA ASN A 49 -15.96 -10.08 2.02
C ASN A 49 -14.97 -9.24 1.22
N PHE A 50 -15.18 -7.92 1.16
CA PHE A 50 -14.24 -7.00 0.55
C PHE A 50 -12.84 -7.09 1.21
N VAL A 51 -12.76 -7.01 2.55
CA VAL A 51 -11.47 -7.13 3.27
C VAL A 51 -10.82 -8.51 3.07
N LYS A 52 -11.61 -9.58 3.00
CA LYS A 52 -11.07 -10.91 2.63
C LYS A 52 -10.45 -10.91 1.23
N GLY A 53 -11.05 -10.17 0.29
CA GLY A 53 -10.54 -10.01 -1.08
C GLY A 53 -9.17 -9.32 -1.14
N LEU A 54 -8.84 -8.47 -0.18
CA LEU A 54 -7.54 -7.81 -0.08
C LEU A 54 -6.38 -8.76 0.28
N ARG A 55 -6.65 -9.97 0.68
CA ARG A 55 -5.75 -11.08 1.04
C ARG A 55 -4.55 -10.68 1.90
N LEU A 56 -3.53 -10.09 1.28
CA LEU A 56 -2.27 -9.64 1.87
C LEU A 56 -1.79 -8.42 1.09
N GLY A 57 -1.43 -7.37 1.82
CA GLY A 57 -0.92 -6.14 1.24
C GLY A 57 0.57 -5.93 1.49
N TRP A 58 1.16 -5.06 0.68
CA TRP A 58 2.53 -4.58 0.75
C TRP A 58 2.55 -3.05 0.69
N ASN A 59 3.37 -2.40 1.55
CA ASN A 59 3.56 -0.96 1.52
C ASN A 59 4.72 -0.56 0.61
N LEU A 60 4.51 0.41 -0.27
CA LEU A 60 5.55 1.10 -1.00
C LEU A 60 6.14 2.22 -0.10
N GLY A 61 6.75 1.84 1.03
CA GLY A 61 7.27 2.78 2.02
C GLY A 61 8.57 3.45 1.59
N ASN A 62 8.90 4.58 2.22
CA ASN A 62 10.09 5.40 1.92
C ASN A 62 10.17 5.83 0.44
N THR A 63 9.04 6.13 -0.18
CA THR A 63 8.94 6.49 -1.60
C THR A 63 8.15 7.79 -1.76
N PHE A 64 6.83 7.73 -1.91
CA PHE A 64 5.99 8.93 -2.00
C PHE A 64 5.68 9.55 -0.63
N ASP A 65 5.93 8.84 0.45
CA ASP A 65 5.87 9.33 1.83
C ASP A 65 7.06 10.22 2.20
N ALA A 66 8.13 10.22 1.43
CA ALA A 66 9.27 11.12 1.65
C ALA A 66 8.85 12.59 1.56
N PHE A 67 9.07 13.34 2.64
CA PHE A 67 8.70 14.76 2.75
C PHE A 67 9.90 15.69 2.91
N ASN A 68 11.09 15.13 3.05
CA ASN A 68 12.36 15.84 3.11
C ASN A 68 13.43 15.01 2.39
N GLY A 69 14.52 15.63 2.06
CA GLY A 69 15.65 14.94 1.42
C GLY A 69 16.79 15.89 1.14
N THR A 70 17.96 15.32 0.92
CA THR A 70 19.13 16.03 0.42
C THR A 70 19.14 15.98 -1.11
N ASN A 71 19.60 17.06 -1.74
CA ASN A 71 19.72 17.14 -3.21
C ASN A 71 18.38 17.11 -3.99
N ILE A 72 17.31 17.62 -3.42
CA ILE A 72 16.06 17.85 -4.13
C ILE A 72 16.28 19.00 -5.10
N THR A 73 16.32 18.72 -6.40
CA THR A 73 16.49 19.70 -7.48
C THR A 73 15.24 19.89 -8.31
N ASN A 74 14.41 18.88 -8.36
CA ASN A 74 13.07 18.90 -8.94
C ASN A 74 12.10 18.14 -8.05
N GLU A 75 10.80 18.32 -8.30
CA GLU A 75 9.76 17.76 -7.44
C GLU A 75 9.77 16.23 -7.40
N LEU A 76 10.08 15.55 -8.50
CA LEU A 76 10.09 14.09 -8.55
C LEU A 76 11.30 13.46 -7.84
N ASP A 77 12.30 14.27 -7.43
CA ASP A 77 13.43 13.76 -6.64
C ASP A 77 12.98 13.29 -5.24
N TYR A 78 11.83 13.77 -4.73
CA TYR A 78 11.26 13.27 -3.48
C TYR A 78 11.00 11.76 -3.52
N GLU A 79 10.51 11.20 -4.64
CA GLU A 79 10.24 9.77 -4.79
C GLU A 79 11.47 8.90 -4.48
N THR A 80 12.66 9.40 -4.77
CA THR A 80 13.92 8.65 -4.60
C THR A 80 14.75 9.10 -3.41
N SER A 81 14.31 10.16 -2.71
CA SER A 81 15.13 10.81 -1.68
C SER A 81 15.44 9.91 -0.47
N TRP A 82 14.55 8.99 -0.13
CA TRP A 82 14.75 8.06 0.99
C TRP A 82 15.15 6.65 0.53
N SER A 83 14.52 6.13 -0.51
CA SER A 83 14.76 4.75 -0.98
C SER A 83 15.87 4.64 -2.04
N GLY A 84 16.24 5.75 -2.69
CA GLY A 84 17.21 5.78 -3.78
C GLY A 84 16.70 5.23 -5.12
N ILE A 85 15.46 4.74 -5.19
CA ILE A 85 14.97 3.97 -6.35
C ILE A 85 13.60 4.46 -6.80
N LYS A 86 13.49 4.78 -8.11
CA LYS A 86 12.22 5.14 -8.74
C LYS A 86 11.35 3.89 -8.92
N THR A 87 10.06 4.00 -8.59
CA THR A 87 9.09 2.91 -8.73
C THR A 87 8.83 2.58 -10.19
N THR A 88 8.85 1.30 -10.53
CA THR A 88 8.57 0.79 -11.87
C THR A 88 7.41 -0.20 -11.87
N LYS A 89 6.79 -0.38 -13.03
CA LYS A 89 5.75 -1.42 -13.21
C LYS A 89 6.30 -2.81 -12.88
N GLN A 90 7.56 -3.10 -13.25
CA GLN A 90 8.19 -4.39 -13.00
C GLN A 90 8.25 -4.74 -11.49
N MET A 91 8.47 -3.75 -10.61
CA MET A 91 8.40 -3.95 -9.16
C MET A 91 7.01 -4.42 -8.74
N ILE A 92 5.96 -3.75 -9.22
CA ILE A 92 4.57 -4.11 -8.90
C ILE A 92 4.21 -5.49 -9.47
N ASP A 93 4.68 -5.83 -10.66
CA ASP A 93 4.50 -7.16 -11.26
C ASP A 93 5.14 -8.25 -10.37
N ALA A 94 6.35 -8.01 -9.85
CA ALA A 94 7.04 -8.95 -8.95
C ALA A 94 6.32 -9.11 -7.59
N ILE A 95 5.79 -8.02 -7.02
CA ILE A 95 4.95 -8.04 -5.81
C ILE A 95 3.70 -8.90 -6.05
N LYS A 96 3.01 -8.69 -7.19
CA LYS A 96 1.84 -9.50 -7.56
C LYS A 96 2.19 -10.98 -7.72
N GLN A 97 3.25 -11.30 -8.43
CA GLN A 97 3.71 -12.67 -8.66
C GLN A 97 4.04 -13.40 -7.36
N LYS A 98 4.53 -12.70 -6.35
CA LYS A 98 4.84 -13.27 -5.03
C LYS A 98 3.60 -13.60 -4.20
N GLY A 99 2.42 -13.15 -4.61
CA GLY A 99 1.14 -13.49 -3.98
C GLY A 99 0.45 -12.36 -3.23
N PHE A 100 0.99 -11.14 -3.25
CA PHE A 100 0.28 -9.96 -2.80
C PHE A 100 -0.78 -9.54 -3.83
N ASN A 101 -1.91 -9.03 -3.36
CA ASN A 101 -2.90 -8.45 -4.25
C ASN A 101 -3.36 -7.05 -3.82
N THR A 102 -2.73 -6.49 -2.82
CA THR A 102 -2.98 -5.14 -2.32
C THR A 102 -1.66 -4.39 -2.19
N VAL A 103 -1.61 -3.14 -2.65
CA VAL A 103 -0.48 -2.24 -2.45
C VAL A 103 -0.97 -1.00 -1.71
N ARG A 104 -0.38 -0.69 -0.56
CA ARG A 104 -0.56 0.62 0.06
C ARG A 104 0.52 1.55 -0.46
N ILE A 105 0.11 2.71 -0.95
CA ILE A 105 0.97 3.76 -1.49
C ILE A 105 0.90 4.94 -0.51
N PRO A 106 1.82 5.01 0.47
CA PRO A 106 1.93 6.13 1.37
C PRO A 106 2.36 7.38 0.60
N VAL A 107 1.64 8.51 0.77
CA VAL A 107 1.97 9.77 0.08
C VAL A 107 1.92 10.93 1.06
N SER A 108 3.03 11.67 1.16
CA SER A 108 3.09 12.97 1.82
C SER A 108 2.80 14.07 0.80
N TRP A 109 1.75 14.84 1.04
CA TRP A 109 1.28 15.85 0.09
C TRP A 109 1.79 17.25 0.42
N HIS A 110 2.07 17.54 1.70
CA HIS A 110 2.41 18.89 2.15
C HIS A 110 3.65 19.51 1.47
N PRO A 111 4.67 18.78 0.98
CA PRO A 111 5.76 19.37 0.19
C PRO A 111 5.33 19.77 -1.22
N HIS A 112 4.19 19.24 -1.67
CA HIS A 112 3.69 19.34 -3.05
C HIS A 112 2.44 20.20 -3.18
N VAL A 113 2.06 20.94 -2.13
CA VAL A 113 0.93 21.86 -2.15
C VAL A 113 1.39 23.31 -2.14
N SER A 114 0.60 24.19 -2.73
CA SER A 114 0.88 25.61 -2.80
C SER A 114 -0.38 26.46 -2.61
N GLY A 115 -0.15 27.70 -2.17
CA GLY A 115 -1.21 28.69 -1.99
C GLY A 115 -2.19 28.37 -0.87
N SER A 116 -3.13 29.29 -0.63
CA SER A 116 -4.19 29.14 0.38
C SER A 116 -5.16 28.00 0.05
N ASP A 117 -5.23 27.60 -1.21
CA ASP A 117 -6.11 26.54 -1.70
C ASP A 117 -5.48 25.15 -1.60
N CYS A 118 -4.28 25.04 -1.03
CA CYS A 118 -3.50 23.81 -0.94
C CYS A 118 -3.47 23.07 -2.29
N LYS A 119 -3.24 23.82 -3.39
CA LYS A 119 -3.23 23.24 -4.73
C LYS A 119 -2.08 22.22 -4.82
N ILE A 120 -2.42 20.96 -5.07
CA ILE A 120 -1.46 19.89 -5.32
C ILE A 120 -0.81 20.10 -6.68
N SER A 121 0.50 19.92 -6.77
CA SER A 121 1.23 19.93 -8.02
C SER A 121 0.71 18.86 -8.98
N ASP A 122 0.44 19.26 -10.21
CA ASP A 122 -0.02 18.33 -11.25
C ASP A 122 1.07 17.31 -11.60
N VAL A 123 2.36 17.67 -11.47
CA VAL A 123 3.49 16.77 -11.71
C VAL A 123 3.49 15.63 -10.70
N TRP A 124 3.36 15.95 -9.40
CA TRP A 124 3.31 14.97 -8.33
C TRP A 124 2.05 14.10 -8.42
N MET A 125 0.89 14.71 -8.56
CA MET A 125 -0.38 13.99 -8.69
C MET A 125 -0.38 13.01 -9.87
N ASN A 126 0.17 13.40 -11.03
CA ASN A 126 0.25 12.52 -12.19
C ASN A 126 1.23 11.37 -11.95
N ARG A 127 2.34 11.60 -11.24
CA ARG A 127 3.30 10.53 -10.91
C ARG A 127 2.69 9.52 -9.92
N VAL A 128 1.96 9.98 -8.90
CA VAL A 128 1.21 9.11 -7.99
C VAL A 128 0.18 8.29 -8.77
N GLN A 129 -0.58 8.93 -9.66
CA GLN A 129 -1.55 8.25 -10.52
C GLN A 129 -0.91 7.18 -11.40
N GLU A 130 0.27 7.43 -11.96
CA GLU A 130 1.00 6.46 -12.78
C GLU A 130 1.30 5.17 -11.99
N VAL A 131 1.73 5.29 -10.73
CA VAL A 131 2.02 4.12 -9.88
C VAL A 131 0.74 3.43 -9.42
N VAL A 132 -0.32 4.17 -9.12
CA VAL A 132 -1.66 3.59 -8.90
C VAL A 132 -2.07 2.76 -10.10
N ASN A 133 -1.88 3.27 -11.32
CA ASN A 133 -2.23 2.56 -12.55
C ASN A 133 -1.41 1.28 -12.76
N TYR A 134 -0.14 1.22 -12.31
CA TYR A 134 0.62 -0.03 -12.35
C TYR A 134 -0.03 -1.14 -11.51
N CYS A 135 -0.61 -0.78 -10.37
CA CYS A 135 -1.32 -1.73 -9.50
C CYS A 135 -2.67 -2.14 -10.09
N ILE A 136 -3.47 -1.18 -10.57
CA ILE A 136 -4.79 -1.43 -11.17
C ILE A 136 -4.64 -2.32 -12.42
N ALA A 137 -3.66 -2.05 -13.29
CA ALA A 137 -3.37 -2.88 -14.47
C ALA A 137 -3.00 -4.34 -14.12
N ASN A 138 -2.56 -4.59 -12.88
CA ASN A 138 -2.29 -5.92 -12.34
C ASN A 138 -3.49 -6.53 -11.59
N ASN A 139 -4.67 -5.93 -11.68
CA ASN A 139 -5.85 -6.32 -10.90
C ASN A 139 -5.52 -6.42 -9.40
N MET A 140 -4.87 -5.38 -8.87
CA MET A 140 -4.53 -5.27 -7.45
C MET A 140 -5.33 -4.15 -6.81
N TYR A 141 -5.66 -4.33 -5.54
CA TYR A 141 -6.20 -3.25 -4.72
C TYR A 141 -5.11 -2.24 -4.36
N VAL A 142 -5.50 -0.99 -4.23
CA VAL A 142 -4.62 0.11 -3.86
C VAL A 142 -5.20 0.85 -2.66
N ILE A 143 -4.38 1.10 -1.65
CA ILE A 143 -4.70 2.01 -0.54
C ILE A 143 -3.84 3.25 -0.72
N LEU A 144 -4.48 4.39 -1.00
CA LEU A 144 -3.83 5.69 -1.17
C LEU A 144 -4.17 6.59 0.01
N ASN A 145 -3.17 7.26 0.61
CA ASN A 145 -3.37 8.03 1.83
C ASN A 145 -2.78 9.46 1.81
N VAL A 146 -2.98 10.14 2.93
CA VAL A 146 -2.24 11.33 3.38
C VAL A 146 -1.33 10.88 4.52
N HIS A 147 0.01 10.92 4.30
CA HIS A 147 0.96 10.18 5.16
C HIS A 147 1.64 11.06 6.22
N HIS A 148 2.78 11.69 5.93
CA HIS A 148 3.54 12.51 6.89
C HIS A 148 3.11 13.97 6.90
N ASP A 149 1.84 14.24 6.79
CA ASP A 149 1.27 15.59 6.71
C ASP A 149 0.86 16.15 8.08
N VAL A 150 1.28 15.51 9.18
CA VAL A 150 1.06 15.98 10.55
C VAL A 150 2.03 17.13 10.86
N ASP A 151 1.59 18.36 10.58
CA ASP A 151 2.40 19.58 10.74
C ASP A 151 1.50 20.77 11.11
N LYS A 152 1.97 21.63 12.04
CA LYS A 152 1.21 22.77 12.54
C LYS A 152 1.02 23.91 11.52
N VAL A 153 1.85 23.93 10.47
CA VAL A 153 1.94 25.05 9.51
C VAL A 153 1.58 24.60 8.09
N LYS A 154 2.12 23.46 7.66
CA LYS A 154 2.05 23.02 6.26
C LYS A 154 1.03 21.91 6.00
N GLY A 155 0.52 21.28 7.03
CA GLY A 155 -0.38 20.14 6.93
C GLY A 155 -1.57 20.26 7.87
N TYR A 156 -1.87 19.19 8.56
CA TYR A 156 -2.89 19.17 9.63
C TYR A 156 -2.24 18.83 10.98
N PHE A 157 -2.80 19.36 12.06
CA PHE A 157 -2.36 19.04 13.41
C PHE A 157 -3.61 18.82 14.29
N PRO A 158 -3.81 17.61 14.88
CA PRO A 158 -5.05 17.23 15.54
C PRO A 158 -5.11 17.79 16.97
N SER A 159 -5.31 19.12 17.10
CA SER A 159 -5.56 19.84 18.33
C SER A 159 -6.54 20.98 18.06
N SER A 160 -7.43 21.27 19.00
CA SER A 160 -8.46 22.32 18.90
C SER A 160 -7.88 23.65 18.44
N GLN A 161 -6.67 23.99 18.87
CA GLN A 161 -5.97 25.21 18.49
C GLN A 161 -5.73 25.30 16.97
N TYR A 162 -5.53 24.17 16.30
CA TYR A 162 -5.17 24.10 14.87
C TYR A 162 -6.31 23.60 13.97
N MET A 163 -7.51 23.33 14.53
CA MET A 163 -8.59 22.68 13.78
C MET A 163 -9.04 23.44 12.54
N THR A 164 -9.07 24.78 12.58
CA THR A 164 -9.46 25.58 11.40
C THR A 164 -8.52 25.34 10.22
N SER A 165 -7.19 25.38 10.43
CA SER A 165 -6.19 25.10 9.39
C SER A 165 -6.18 23.63 8.99
N SER A 166 -6.28 22.72 9.96
CA SER A 166 -6.28 21.28 9.73
C SER A 166 -7.44 20.81 8.87
N ARG A 167 -8.66 21.28 9.17
CA ARG A 167 -9.86 21.00 8.38
C ARG A 167 -9.76 21.58 6.97
N ASN A 168 -9.23 22.82 6.84
CA ASN A 168 -8.97 23.41 5.53
C ASN A 168 -7.99 22.56 4.70
N TYR A 169 -6.90 22.12 5.32
CA TYR A 169 -5.91 21.26 4.66
C TYR A 169 -6.53 19.92 4.19
N ILE A 170 -7.10 19.16 5.12
CA ILE A 170 -7.66 17.82 4.84
C ILE A 170 -8.75 17.90 3.76
N THR A 171 -9.68 18.86 3.86
CA THR A 171 -10.76 18.97 2.88
C THR A 171 -10.26 19.37 1.50
N LYS A 172 -9.31 20.30 1.40
CA LYS A 172 -8.79 20.76 0.10
C LYS A 172 -7.91 19.73 -0.59
N VAL A 173 -7.06 19.04 0.15
CA VAL A 173 -6.21 17.98 -0.38
C VAL A 173 -7.08 16.81 -0.86
N TRP A 174 -8.02 16.33 -0.01
CA TRP A 174 -8.88 15.21 -0.38
C TRP A 174 -9.87 15.54 -1.50
N ALA A 175 -10.33 16.78 -1.62
CA ALA A 175 -11.19 17.18 -2.75
C ALA A 175 -10.47 16.99 -4.10
N GLN A 176 -9.19 17.34 -4.18
CA GLN A 176 -8.37 17.18 -5.39
C GLN A 176 -8.05 15.72 -5.68
N ILE A 177 -7.65 14.95 -4.65
CA ILE A 177 -7.39 13.51 -4.79
C ILE A 177 -8.68 12.81 -5.24
N ALA A 178 -9.80 13.04 -4.56
CA ALA A 178 -11.07 12.41 -4.88
C ALA A 178 -11.56 12.75 -6.32
N ALA A 179 -11.38 14.00 -6.75
CA ALA A 179 -11.72 14.40 -8.12
C ALA A 179 -10.82 13.71 -9.16
N LYS A 180 -9.50 13.62 -8.89
CA LYS A 180 -8.54 12.97 -9.79
C LYS A 180 -8.85 11.49 -10.03
N PHE A 181 -9.31 10.81 -8.98
CA PHE A 181 -9.56 9.37 -8.99
C PHE A 181 -11.06 9.00 -8.97
N ALA A 182 -11.95 9.92 -9.33
CA ALA A 182 -13.40 9.73 -9.22
C ALA A 182 -13.93 8.50 -9.99
N ASN A 183 -13.32 8.17 -11.12
CA ASN A 183 -13.73 7.09 -12.00
C ASN A 183 -13.06 5.74 -11.70
N TYR A 184 -12.11 5.69 -10.75
CA TYR A 184 -11.51 4.42 -10.33
C TYR A 184 -12.52 3.62 -9.52
N ASP A 185 -12.60 2.34 -9.79
CA ASP A 185 -13.55 1.42 -9.15
C ASP A 185 -13.16 1.09 -7.68
N GLN A 186 -13.78 0.06 -7.14
CA GLN A 186 -13.57 -0.38 -5.75
C GLN A 186 -12.16 -0.90 -5.45
N HIS A 187 -11.31 -1.15 -6.46
CA HIS A 187 -9.92 -1.53 -6.22
C HIS A 187 -9.11 -0.38 -5.62
N LEU A 188 -9.53 0.87 -5.76
CA LEU A 188 -8.88 1.99 -5.11
C LEU A 188 -9.62 2.39 -3.82
N ILE A 189 -8.90 2.29 -2.70
CA ILE A 189 -9.33 2.63 -1.35
C ILE A 189 -8.62 3.92 -0.95
N PHE A 190 -9.29 4.83 -0.24
CA PHE A 190 -8.65 6.01 0.34
C PHE A 190 -8.51 5.87 1.85
N GLU A 191 -7.33 6.21 2.38
CA GLU A 191 -7.07 6.29 3.82
C GLU A 191 -6.84 7.74 4.22
N GLY A 192 -7.73 8.27 5.06
CA GLY A 192 -7.85 9.70 5.34
C GLY A 192 -6.60 10.37 5.89
N MET A 193 -5.91 9.69 6.78
CA MET A 193 -4.69 10.10 7.45
C MET A 193 -3.87 8.84 7.77
N ASN A 194 -2.55 8.98 7.92
CA ASN A 194 -1.67 7.86 8.31
C ASN A 194 -1.71 7.63 9.83
N GLU A 195 -0.97 8.41 10.58
CA GLU A 195 -0.80 8.32 12.04
C GLU A 195 -1.03 9.69 12.69
N PRO A 196 -2.28 10.16 12.75
CA PRO A 196 -2.61 11.46 13.34
C PRO A 196 -2.28 11.46 14.82
N ARG A 197 -1.42 12.40 15.24
CA ARG A 197 -0.91 12.48 16.61
C ARG A 197 -0.40 13.86 16.98
N LEU A 198 -0.14 14.08 18.26
CA LEU A 198 0.46 15.32 18.75
C LEU A 198 1.99 15.23 18.67
N VAL A 199 2.56 15.53 17.49
CA VAL A 199 4.01 15.52 17.26
C VAL A 199 4.72 16.44 18.25
N GLY A 200 5.73 15.89 18.98
CA GLY A 200 6.50 16.58 20.01
C GLY A 200 5.85 16.58 21.40
N HIS A 201 4.69 15.95 21.58
CA HIS A 201 4.09 15.76 22.89
C HIS A 201 4.69 14.55 23.64
N ALA A 202 4.69 14.56 24.98
CA ALA A 202 5.21 13.45 25.78
C ALA A 202 4.48 12.11 25.49
N ASN A 203 3.20 12.17 25.15
CA ASN A 203 2.39 11.04 24.76
C ASN A 203 2.19 10.95 23.21
N GLU A 204 3.17 11.38 22.42
CA GLU A 204 3.07 11.38 20.96
C GLU A 204 2.66 9.99 20.40
N TRP A 205 3.28 8.94 20.92
CA TRP A 205 3.13 7.57 20.43
C TRP A 205 2.19 6.71 21.28
N TRP A 206 1.55 7.31 22.29
CA TRP A 206 0.71 6.58 23.23
C TRP A 206 -0.55 7.36 23.60
N PRO A 207 -1.76 6.81 23.40
CA PRO A 207 -3.02 7.50 23.77
C PRO A 207 -3.29 7.41 25.27
N ASP A 208 -2.60 8.21 26.08
CA ASP A 208 -2.93 8.33 27.52
C ASP A 208 -4.29 9.00 27.70
N LEU A 209 -5.31 8.20 27.95
CA LEU A 209 -6.69 8.65 28.08
C LEU A 209 -6.97 9.46 29.37
N THR A 210 -5.98 9.63 30.25
CA THR A 210 -6.06 10.53 31.41
C THR A 210 -5.58 11.95 31.10
N ASN A 211 -4.89 12.11 29.96
CA ASN A 211 -4.34 13.38 29.50
C ASN A 211 -5.37 14.16 28.65
N SER A 212 -5.66 15.41 29.05
CA SER A 212 -6.64 16.25 28.37
C SER A 212 -6.27 16.60 26.92
N ASP A 213 -4.97 16.76 26.61
CA ASP A 213 -4.49 17.09 25.27
C ASP A 213 -4.69 15.89 24.33
N ILE A 214 -4.49 14.67 24.83
CA ILE A 214 -4.74 13.44 24.09
C ILE A 214 -6.25 13.27 23.83
N LEU A 215 -7.11 13.54 24.80
CA LEU A 215 -8.57 13.50 24.60
C LEU A 215 -9.04 14.56 23.60
N ASP A 216 -8.49 15.78 23.65
CA ASP A 216 -8.72 16.82 22.65
C ASP A 216 -8.29 16.35 21.27
N SER A 217 -7.10 15.76 21.18
CA SER A 217 -6.57 15.23 19.91
C SER A 217 -7.44 14.12 19.32
N ILE A 218 -7.92 13.18 20.13
CA ILE A 218 -8.84 12.13 19.66
C ILE A 218 -10.14 12.74 19.12
N ASN A 219 -10.67 13.77 19.79
CA ASN A 219 -11.84 14.49 19.31
C ASN A 219 -11.57 15.18 17.96
N CYS A 220 -10.42 15.81 17.80
CA CYS A 220 -10.01 16.44 16.57
C CYS A 220 -9.86 15.41 15.43
N ILE A 221 -9.27 14.25 15.71
CA ILE A 221 -9.13 13.14 14.74
C ILE A 221 -10.51 12.64 14.29
N ASN A 222 -11.47 12.48 15.21
CA ASN A 222 -12.83 12.11 14.85
C ASN A 222 -13.47 13.11 13.86
N GLN A 223 -13.26 14.42 14.08
CA GLN A 223 -13.76 15.46 13.19
C GLN A 223 -13.04 15.46 11.83
N LEU A 224 -11.71 15.31 11.81
CA LEU A 224 -10.94 15.25 10.58
C LEU A 224 -11.31 14.02 9.73
N ASN A 225 -11.54 12.87 10.36
CA ASN A 225 -12.07 11.69 9.70
C ASN A 225 -13.45 11.93 9.08
N GLN A 226 -14.33 12.64 9.81
CA GLN A 226 -15.65 13.00 9.28
C GLN A 226 -15.54 13.98 8.09
N ASP A 227 -14.66 14.98 8.18
CA ASP A 227 -14.42 15.93 7.08
C ASP A 227 -13.87 15.21 5.83
N PHE A 228 -12.94 14.27 6.01
CA PHE A 228 -12.43 13.41 4.95
C PHE A 228 -13.57 12.65 4.26
N VAL A 229 -14.38 11.90 5.01
CA VAL A 229 -15.50 11.12 4.46
C VAL A 229 -16.47 12.03 3.71
N ASN A 230 -16.89 13.12 4.29
CA ASN A 230 -17.82 14.05 3.66
C ASN A 230 -17.25 14.62 2.35
N THR A 231 -15.97 14.98 2.36
CA THR A 231 -15.27 15.55 1.18
C THR A 231 -15.19 14.53 0.05
N VAL A 232 -14.81 13.30 0.34
CA VAL A 232 -14.72 12.25 -0.69
C VAL A 232 -16.10 11.92 -1.25
N ARG A 233 -17.14 11.78 -0.40
CA ARG A 233 -18.51 11.51 -0.85
C ARG A 233 -19.06 12.63 -1.75
N ALA A 234 -18.77 13.87 -1.41
CA ALA A 234 -19.21 15.04 -2.17
C ALA A 234 -18.54 15.15 -3.57
N ALA A 235 -17.39 14.53 -3.77
CA ALA A 235 -16.69 14.54 -5.05
C ALA A 235 -17.40 13.69 -6.15
N GLY A 236 -18.37 12.87 -5.79
CA GLY A 236 -19.20 12.10 -6.73
C GLY A 236 -18.46 10.99 -7.45
N GLY A 237 -19.04 10.50 -8.55
CA GLY A 237 -18.52 9.32 -9.26
C GLY A 237 -18.48 8.10 -8.35
N ASN A 238 -17.49 7.22 -8.54
CA ASN A 238 -17.31 6.02 -7.71
C ASN A 238 -16.94 6.33 -6.25
N ASN A 239 -16.59 7.59 -5.94
CA ASN A 239 -16.34 8.03 -4.57
C ASN A 239 -17.59 7.98 -3.68
N SER A 240 -18.78 8.01 -4.27
CA SER A 240 -20.05 7.90 -3.54
C SER A 240 -20.17 6.60 -2.75
N SER A 241 -19.51 5.52 -3.19
CA SER A 241 -19.55 4.18 -2.57
C SER A 241 -18.18 3.55 -2.30
N ARG A 242 -17.07 4.31 -2.51
CA ARG A 242 -15.71 3.87 -2.27
C ARG A 242 -15.48 3.46 -0.82
N TYR A 243 -14.69 2.43 -0.57
CA TYR A 243 -14.21 2.11 0.76
C TYR A 243 -13.22 3.16 1.24
N LEU A 244 -13.39 3.63 2.48
CA LEU A 244 -12.57 4.66 3.10
C LEU A 244 -11.99 4.13 4.41
N MET A 245 -10.68 4.34 4.65
CA MET A 245 -10.01 3.93 5.87
C MET A 245 -9.82 5.13 6.80
N CYS A 246 -10.13 4.93 8.08
CA CYS A 246 -10.06 5.96 9.10
C CYS A 246 -9.25 5.47 10.31
N PRO A 247 -8.12 6.14 10.65
CA PRO A 247 -7.31 5.80 11.81
C PRO A 247 -7.83 6.45 13.09
N GLY A 248 -7.54 5.81 14.24
CA GLY A 248 -7.55 6.47 15.54
C GLY A 248 -6.25 7.22 15.81
N TYR A 249 -6.04 7.61 17.10
CA TYR A 249 -4.79 8.26 17.52
C TYR A 249 -3.57 7.39 17.18
N VAL A 250 -2.61 7.95 16.45
CA VAL A 250 -1.39 7.32 15.93
C VAL A 250 -1.63 6.00 15.16
N ALA A 251 -2.86 5.81 14.64
CA ALA A 251 -3.34 4.55 14.08
C ALA A 251 -3.09 3.32 14.99
N SER A 252 -2.75 3.52 16.27
CA SER A 252 -2.45 2.42 17.19
C SER A 252 -3.70 1.59 17.49
N PRO A 253 -3.53 0.31 17.92
CA PRO A 253 -4.64 -0.49 18.40
C PRO A 253 -5.45 0.20 19.50
N ASP A 254 -4.78 0.78 20.50
CA ASP A 254 -5.42 1.51 21.59
C ASP A 254 -6.09 2.80 21.10
N GLY A 255 -5.48 3.46 20.12
CA GLY A 255 -6.06 4.61 19.43
C GLY A 255 -7.38 4.29 18.76
N ALA A 256 -7.48 3.10 18.16
CA ALA A 256 -8.69 2.64 17.47
C ALA A 256 -9.73 2.01 18.41
N THR A 257 -9.30 1.36 19.50
CA THR A 257 -10.22 0.55 20.32
C THR A 257 -10.72 1.24 21.60
N ASN A 258 -10.20 2.43 21.96
CA ASN A 258 -10.70 3.18 23.11
C ASN A 258 -12.13 3.74 22.88
N ASP A 259 -12.79 4.15 23.98
CA ASP A 259 -14.19 4.60 23.95
C ASP A 259 -14.39 6.04 23.44
N TYR A 260 -13.32 6.79 23.24
CA TYR A 260 -13.38 8.17 22.71
C TYR A 260 -13.25 8.21 21.19
N PHE A 261 -12.62 7.21 20.58
CA PHE A 261 -12.56 7.10 19.13
C PHE A 261 -13.89 6.65 18.54
N ARG A 262 -14.37 7.39 17.55
CA ARG A 262 -15.63 7.12 16.83
C ARG A 262 -15.39 7.09 15.34
N LEU A 263 -15.89 6.06 14.69
CA LEU A 263 -15.93 6.03 13.24
C LEU A 263 -16.86 7.13 12.71
N PRO A 264 -16.49 7.77 11.58
CA PRO A 264 -17.35 8.76 10.97
C PRO A 264 -18.68 8.18 10.48
N SER A 265 -19.71 9.00 10.46
CA SER A 265 -20.98 8.68 9.82
C SER A 265 -20.81 8.67 8.31
N ASP A 266 -21.39 7.66 7.64
CA ASP A 266 -21.37 7.53 6.18
C ASP A 266 -22.79 7.20 5.70
N SER A 267 -23.62 8.23 5.59
CA SER A 267 -25.05 8.10 5.28
C SER A 267 -25.26 7.45 3.90
N GLY A 268 -26.03 6.37 3.87
CA GLY A 268 -26.33 5.62 2.65
C GLY A 268 -25.30 4.54 2.28
N ASN A 269 -24.20 4.40 3.02
CA ASN A 269 -23.15 3.41 2.75
C ASN A 269 -22.91 2.50 3.97
N ASN A 270 -23.54 1.34 3.98
CA ASN A 270 -23.39 0.39 5.09
C ASN A 270 -21.96 -0.19 5.09
N ASN A 271 -21.24 0.04 6.22
CA ASN A 271 -19.93 -0.53 6.50
C ASN A 271 -18.87 -0.27 5.40
N LYS A 272 -18.92 0.89 4.72
CA LYS A 272 -17.90 1.31 3.76
C LYS A 272 -16.71 2.02 4.44
N ILE A 273 -16.78 2.23 5.76
CA ILE A 273 -15.67 2.76 6.56
C ILE A 273 -14.89 1.59 7.15
N ILE A 274 -13.60 1.56 6.89
CA ILE A 274 -12.64 0.57 7.37
C ILE A 274 -11.83 1.18 8.51
N VAL A 275 -11.67 0.46 9.61
CA VAL A 275 -10.76 0.85 10.69
C VAL A 275 -9.31 0.62 10.26
N SER A 276 -8.49 1.68 10.25
CA SER A 276 -7.05 1.57 10.01
C SER A 276 -6.31 1.39 11.32
N VAL A 277 -5.45 0.37 11.39
CA VAL A 277 -4.62 0.06 12.56
C VAL A 277 -3.19 -0.23 12.10
N HIS A 278 -2.20 0.34 12.80
CA HIS A 278 -0.79 0.02 12.65
C HIS A 278 -0.31 -0.71 13.89
N ALA A 279 0.32 -1.88 13.75
CA ALA A 279 0.67 -2.68 14.91
C ALA A 279 1.97 -3.47 14.73
N TYR A 280 3.04 -2.92 15.29
CA TYR A 280 4.35 -3.56 15.40
C TYR A 280 4.53 -4.13 16.81
N VAL A 281 3.82 -5.22 17.13
CA VAL A 281 3.67 -5.73 18.49
C VAL A 281 4.21 -7.16 18.62
N PRO A 282 5.08 -7.45 19.61
CA PRO A 282 5.62 -6.54 20.61
C PRO A 282 6.71 -5.63 20.01
N TRP A 283 6.74 -4.36 20.43
CA TRP A 283 7.60 -3.35 19.82
C TRP A 283 9.10 -3.67 19.94
N ASN A 284 9.54 -4.22 21.07
CA ASN A 284 10.92 -4.62 21.28
C ASN A 284 11.39 -5.71 20.29
N PHE A 285 10.49 -6.58 19.82
CA PHE A 285 10.80 -7.55 18.77
C PHE A 285 10.59 -6.96 17.38
N ALA A 286 9.46 -6.29 17.15
CA ALA A 286 9.04 -5.90 15.80
C ALA A 286 9.72 -4.63 15.29
N GLY A 287 9.92 -3.60 16.14
CA GLY A 287 10.38 -2.27 15.74
C GLY A 287 11.78 -1.91 16.18
N LEU A 288 12.15 -2.18 17.45
CA LEU A 288 13.42 -1.74 18.01
C LEU A 288 14.63 -2.50 17.44
N ALA A 289 15.69 -1.77 17.09
CA ALA A 289 16.99 -2.36 16.80
C ALA A 289 17.62 -2.96 18.05
N MET A 290 18.53 -3.93 17.89
CA MET A 290 19.26 -4.55 19.02
C MET A 290 20.00 -3.51 19.89
N ALA A 291 20.60 -2.50 19.25
CA ALA A 291 21.32 -1.41 19.94
C ALA A 291 20.40 -0.49 20.78
N GLU A 292 19.09 -0.51 20.51
CA GLU A 292 18.07 0.32 21.17
C GLU A 292 17.30 -0.45 22.25
N GLY A 293 17.76 -1.65 22.61
CA GLY A 293 17.09 -2.52 23.59
C GLY A 293 16.08 -3.50 22.98
N GLY A 294 16.12 -3.66 21.65
CA GLY A 294 15.32 -4.67 20.97
C GLY A 294 15.77 -6.10 21.27
N THR A 295 14.93 -7.06 20.92
CA THR A 295 15.22 -8.49 21.01
C THR A 295 15.08 -9.17 19.64
N ASN A 296 15.93 -10.15 19.37
CA ASN A 296 15.82 -11.03 18.19
C ASN A 296 15.06 -12.34 18.49
N ALA A 297 14.60 -12.52 19.73
CA ALA A 297 13.91 -13.71 20.18
C ALA A 297 12.40 -13.47 20.28
N TRP A 298 11.65 -14.37 19.69
CA TRP A 298 10.22 -14.56 19.85
C TRP A 298 9.92 -16.06 19.71
N ASN A 299 9.10 -16.64 20.57
CA ASN A 299 8.90 -18.08 20.58
C ASN A 299 7.45 -18.42 20.21
N ILE A 300 7.26 -19.08 19.08
CA ILE A 300 5.95 -19.47 18.56
C ILE A 300 5.22 -20.47 19.47
N ASN A 301 5.93 -21.19 20.35
CA ASN A 301 5.36 -22.16 21.28
C ASN A 301 5.13 -21.57 22.68
N ASP A 302 5.43 -20.31 22.89
CA ASP A 302 5.17 -19.61 24.15
C ASP A 302 3.83 -18.88 24.06
N SER A 303 2.90 -19.28 24.94
CA SER A 303 1.56 -18.69 25.00
C SER A 303 1.57 -17.20 25.39
N THR A 304 2.56 -16.74 26.14
CA THR A 304 2.73 -15.32 26.48
C THR A 304 3.13 -14.54 25.24
N ALA A 305 4.14 -14.99 24.50
CA ALA A 305 4.56 -14.37 23.24
C ALA A 305 3.43 -14.37 22.19
N GLN A 306 2.65 -15.43 22.12
CA GLN A 306 1.45 -15.48 21.28
C GLN A 306 0.40 -14.45 21.72
N SER A 307 0.16 -14.33 23.02
CA SER A 307 -0.83 -13.40 23.57
C SER A 307 -0.43 -11.95 23.34
N GLU A 308 0.86 -11.61 23.42
CA GLU A 308 1.36 -10.27 23.09
C GLU A 308 1.00 -9.84 21.66
N VAL A 309 0.99 -10.78 20.71
CA VAL A 309 0.59 -10.52 19.32
C VAL A 309 -0.94 -10.46 19.17
N THR A 310 -1.69 -11.27 19.91
CA THR A 310 -3.12 -11.44 19.64
C THR A 310 -4.05 -10.55 20.46
N TRP A 311 -3.59 -9.98 21.60
CA TRP A 311 -4.46 -9.20 22.48
C TRP A 311 -5.12 -8.00 21.77
N PHE A 312 -4.35 -7.26 20.96
CA PHE A 312 -4.90 -6.13 20.24
C PHE A 312 -5.82 -6.57 19.11
N MET A 313 -5.50 -7.69 18.44
CA MET A 313 -6.36 -8.27 17.40
C MET A 313 -7.71 -8.72 17.97
N ASP A 314 -7.72 -9.24 19.21
CA ASP A 314 -8.95 -9.57 19.92
C ASP A 314 -9.75 -8.31 20.28
N ASN A 315 -9.11 -7.21 20.65
CA ASN A 315 -9.77 -5.93 20.89
C ASN A 315 -10.41 -5.37 19.59
N VAL A 316 -9.68 -5.40 18.48
CA VAL A 316 -10.20 -5.01 17.15
C VAL A 316 -11.37 -5.93 16.74
N TYR A 317 -11.22 -7.24 16.92
CA TYR A 317 -12.29 -8.21 16.65
C TYR A 317 -13.54 -7.89 17.47
N ASN A 318 -13.41 -7.76 18.77
CA ASN A 318 -14.54 -7.55 19.68
C ASN A 318 -15.29 -6.24 19.39
N LYS A 319 -14.54 -5.16 19.08
CA LYS A 319 -15.14 -3.85 18.81
C LYS A 319 -15.70 -3.72 17.39
N TYR A 320 -15.08 -4.37 16.39
CA TYR A 320 -15.37 -4.12 14.98
C TYR A 320 -15.72 -5.37 14.18
N THR A 321 -14.79 -6.27 13.91
CA THR A 321 -15.00 -7.33 12.91
C THR A 321 -16.04 -8.36 13.33
N SER A 322 -16.23 -8.61 14.62
CA SER A 322 -17.34 -9.43 15.14
C SER A 322 -18.74 -8.84 14.87
N ARG A 323 -18.79 -7.54 14.56
CA ARG A 323 -20.00 -6.81 14.22
C ARG A 323 -20.13 -6.54 12.71
N GLY A 324 -19.22 -7.11 11.91
CA GLY A 324 -19.22 -6.92 10.46
C GLY A 324 -18.68 -5.56 10.02
N ILE A 325 -17.96 -4.83 10.89
CA ILE A 325 -17.27 -3.59 10.56
C ILE A 325 -15.85 -3.95 10.13
N PRO A 326 -15.42 -3.59 8.92
CA PRO A 326 -14.12 -4.01 8.39
C PRO A 326 -12.95 -3.30 9.08
N ALA A 327 -11.83 -4.02 9.26
CA ALA A 327 -10.59 -3.49 9.78
C ALA A 327 -9.40 -4.02 8.99
N ILE A 328 -8.38 -3.19 8.83
CA ILE A 328 -7.12 -3.51 8.16
C ILE A 328 -5.97 -3.10 9.08
N ILE A 329 -4.99 -3.99 9.23
CA ILE A 329 -3.68 -3.64 9.76
C ILE A 329 -2.88 -3.06 8.59
N GLY A 330 -2.88 -1.72 8.48
CA GLY A 330 -2.27 -0.96 7.38
C GLY A 330 -0.75 -1.01 7.39
N GLU A 331 -0.16 -1.27 8.57
CA GLU A 331 1.27 -1.48 8.73
C GLU A 331 1.56 -2.53 9.80
N CYS A 332 2.41 -3.48 9.45
CA CYS A 332 3.00 -4.49 10.33
C CYS A 332 4.32 -4.98 9.74
N GLY A 333 5.17 -5.56 10.58
CA GLY A 333 6.45 -6.10 10.13
C GLY A 333 7.33 -6.47 11.30
N ALA A 334 8.55 -6.94 11.01
CA ALA A 334 9.61 -7.11 11.99
C ALA A 334 10.96 -6.77 11.35
N VAL A 335 11.71 -5.85 11.99
CA VAL A 335 13.04 -5.44 11.55
C VAL A 335 14.01 -6.61 11.54
N ASP A 336 14.95 -6.59 10.61
CA ASP A 336 15.97 -7.63 10.51
C ASP A 336 17.01 -7.50 11.63
N LYS A 337 17.14 -8.55 12.43
CA LYS A 337 18.13 -8.70 13.51
C LYS A 337 18.95 -9.97 13.33
N ASN A 338 19.17 -10.39 12.06
CA ASN A 338 19.79 -11.67 11.71
C ASN A 338 19.07 -12.89 12.30
N ASN A 339 17.74 -12.86 12.35
CA ASN A 339 16.88 -13.83 13.01
C ASN A 339 15.79 -14.37 12.06
N LEU A 340 16.20 -14.76 10.84
CA LEU A 340 15.29 -15.19 9.76
C LEU A 340 14.22 -16.18 10.25
N LYS A 341 14.63 -17.29 10.87
CA LYS A 341 13.69 -18.30 11.36
C LYS A 341 12.61 -17.71 12.26
N THR A 342 13.02 -16.92 13.24
CA THR A 342 12.08 -16.30 14.19
C THR A 342 11.13 -15.32 13.50
N ARG A 343 11.63 -14.55 12.51
CA ARG A 343 10.78 -13.65 11.70
C ARG A 343 9.78 -14.43 10.86
N VAL A 344 10.17 -15.57 10.28
CA VAL A 344 9.26 -16.46 9.52
C VAL A 344 8.14 -16.97 10.44
N GLU A 345 8.48 -17.49 11.62
CA GLU A 345 7.53 -17.98 12.61
C GLU A 345 6.59 -16.85 13.07
N TYR A 346 7.14 -15.69 13.43
CA TYR A 346 6.39 -14.54 13.90
C TYR A 346 5.41 -14.01 12.83
N MET A 347 5.89 -13.72 11.62
CA MET A 347 5.04 -13.15 10.57
C MET A 347 3.97 -14.13 10.09
N SER A 348 4.29 -15.43 10.05
CA SER A 348 3.31 -16.48 9.76
C SER A 348 2.19 -16.52 10.82
N TYR A 349 2.57 -16.51 12.11
CA TYR A 349 1.63 -16.48 13.22
C TYR A 349 0.79 -15.20 13.24
N TYR A 350 1.41 -14.07 13.01
CA TYR A 350 0.77 -12.76 12.95
C TYR A 350 -0.36 -12.73 11.92
N VAL A 351 -0.04 -13.09 10.65
CA VAL A 351 -1.01 -13.09 9.55
C VAL A 351 -2.11 -14.13 9.78
N ALA A 352 -1.76 -15.34 10.26
CA ALA A 352 -2.74 -16.37 10.58
C ALA A 352 -3.73 -15.92 11.65
N SER A 353 -3.23 -15.24 12.69
CA SER A 353 -4.02 -14.73 13.82
C SER A 353 -4.93 -13.57 13.42
N ALA A 354 -4.43 -12.65 12.58
CA ALA A 354 -5.23 -11.55 12.03
C ALA A 354 -6.37 -12.09 11.13
N LYS A 355 -6.04 -13.00 10.20
CA LYS A 355 -7.04 -13.66 9.35
C LYS A 355 -8.12 -14.35 10.15
N ALA A 356 -7.74 -15.08 11.21
CA ALA A 356 -8.69 -15.76 12.07
C ALA A 356 -9.71 -14.83 12.73
N ARG A 357 -9.42 -13.52 12.77
CA ARG A 357 -10.26 -12.44 13.29
C ARG A 357 -10.87 -11.55 12.22
N GLY A 358 -10.75 -11.93 10.95
CA GLY A 358 -11.31 -11.19 9.82
C GLY A 358 -10.55 -9.92 9.47
N ILE A 359 -9.26 -9.81 9.83
CA ILE A 359 -8.42 -8.63 9.62
C ILE A 359 -7.39 -8.92 8.52
N CYS A 360 -7.27 -8.04 7.54
CA CYS A 360 -6.22 -8.08 6.52
C CYS A 360 -4.95 -7.39 7.03
N CYS A 361 -3.78 -7.89 6.60
CA CYS A 361 -2.48 -7.32 6.94
C CYS A 361 -1.81 -6.71 5.70
N VAL A 362 -1.12 -5.57 5.90
CA VAL A 362 -0.28 -4.92 4.91
C VAL A 362 1.14 -4.81 5.46
N LEU A 363 2.09 -5.52 4.85
CA LEU A 363 3.49 -5.55 5.26
C LEU A 363 4.14 -4.19 5.03
N TRP A 364 4.79 -3.61 6.03
CA TRP A 364 5.63 -2.44 5.85
C TRP A 364 6.98 -2.82 5.25
N ASP A 365 7.35 -2.18 4.15
CA ASP A 365 8.62 -2.38 3.45
C ASP A 365 9.19 -1.02 3.02
N ASN A 366 10.32 -0.64 3.59
CA ASN A 366 10.99 0.63 3.32
C ASN A 366 12.26 0.51 2.48
N ASN A 367 12.54 -0.68 1.90
CA ASN A 367 13.74 -0.96 1.13
C ASN A 367 15.07 -0.76 1.89
N ASN A 368 15.03 -0.75 3.23
CA ASN A 368 16.23 -0.56 4.06
C ASN A 368 16.73 -1.90 4.60
N PHE A 369 17.91 -2.33 4.16
CA PHE A 369 18.50 -3.65 4.45
C PHE A 369 19.75 -3.59 5.33
N SER A 370 20.30 -2.41 5.60
CA SER A 370 21.55 -2.25 6.31
C SER A 370 21.69 -0.87 6.93
N GLY A 371 22.60 -0.72 7.88
CA GLY A 371 22.88 0.53 8.56
C GLY A 371 22.23 0.61 9.94
N THR A 372 21.95 1.83 10.38
CA THR A 372 21.26 2.14 11.64
C THR A 372 19.83 2.57 11.35
N GLY A 373 18.88 2.18 12.18
CA GLY A 373 17.48 2.56 12.06
C GLY A 373 16.57 1.39 11.70
N GLU A 374 15.45 1.69 11.09
CA GLU A 374 14.38 0.74 10.80
C GLU A 374 14.70 -0.14 9.59
N LEU A 375 15.17 -1.35 9.82
CA LEU A 375 15.53 -2.32 8.78
C LEU A 375 14.32 -3.16 8.36
N PHE A 376 13.34 -2.52 7.73
CA PHE A 376 12.16 -3.18 7.17
C PHE A 376 12.28 -3.50 5.67
N GLY A 377 13.50 -3.70 5.17
CA GLY A 377 13.68 -4.15 3.79
C GLY A 377 13.31 -5.61 3.64
N PHE A 378 12.33 -5.90 2.80
CA PHE A 378 11.93 -7.25 2.41
C PHE A 378 12.11 -7.47 0.91
N PHE A 379 11.69 -6.51 0.10
CA PHE A 379 11.79 -6.52 -1.36
C PHE A 379 12.89 -5.58 -1.83
N ASP A 380 13.97 -6.15 -2.39
CA ASP A 380 15.02 -5.35 -3.03
C ASP A 380 14.50 -4.80 -4.35
N ARG A 381 14.20 -3.51 -4.36
CA ARG A 381 13.61 -2.80 -5.49
C ARG A 381 14.55 -2.69 -6.68
N SER A 382 15.87 -2.79 -6.47
CA SER A 382 16.87 -2.74 -7.54
C SER A 382 16.92 -4.00 -8.36
N THR A 383 16.67 -5.15 -7.72
CA THR A 383 16.71 -6.48 -8.35
C THR A 383 15.31 -7.06 -8.61
N CYS A 384 14.27 -6.45 -8.07
CA CYS A 384 12.90 -6.98 -8.06
C CYS A 384 12.80 -8.37 -7.40
N GLN A 385 13.58 -8.60 -6.32
CA GLN A 385 13.62 -9.87 -5.62
C GLN A 385 13.36 -9.69 -4.12
N PHE A 386 12.69 -10.65 -3.51
CA PHE A 386 12.55 -10.69 -2.06
C PHE A 386 13.82 -11.24 -1.41
N LYS A 387 14.40 -10.49 -0.49
CA LYS A 387 15.61 -10.89 0.25
C LYS A 387 15.33 -12.04 1.22
N PHE A 388 14.10 -12.10 1.75
CA PHE A 388 13.66 -13.11 2.73
C PHE A 388 12.39 -13.79 2.22
N PRO A 389 12.48 -14.61 1.15
CA PRO A 389 11.31 -15.20 0.51
C PRO A 389 10.51 -16.12 1.44
N GLU A 390 11.14 -16.75 2.43
CA GLU A 390 10.48 -17.63 3.42
C GLU A 390 9.49 -16.85 4.31
N ILE A 391 9.82 -15.61 4.67
CA ILE A 391 8.90 -14.75 5.44
C ILE A 391 7.65 -14.50 4.61
N ILE A 392 7.83 -14.12 3.35
CA ILE A 392 6.70 -13.81 2.47
C ILE A 392 5.85 -15.05 2.18
N ASP A 393 6.50 -16.20 1.93
CA ASP A 393 5.77 -17.45 1.68
C ASP A 393 4.99 -17.91 2.92
N GLY A 394 5.54 -17.69 4.12
CA GLY A 394 4.83 -17.90 5.37
C GLY A 394 3.60 -16.99 5.50
N MET A 395 3.73 -15.71 5.19
CA MET A 395 2.62 -14.76 5.19
C MET A 395 1.55 -15.12 4.15
N VAL A 396 1.94 -15.43 2.92
CA VAL A 396 1.03 -15.81 1.82
C VAL A 396 0.27 -17.10 2.15
N LYS A 397 0.95 -18.10 2.74
CA LYS A 397 0.34 -19.37 3.18
C LYS A 397 -0.82 -19.13 4.14
N TYR A 398 -0.69 -18.16 5.04
CA TYR A 398 -1.67 -17.91 6.10
C TYR A 398 -2.59 -16.73 5.81
N ALA A 399 -2.40 -15.98 4.77
CA ALA A 399 -3.31 -14.93 4.31
C ALA A 399 -4.69 -15.50 3.93
N PHE A 400 -5.66 -14.62 3.70
CA PHE A 400 -6.92 -15.05 3.13
C PHE A 400 -6.68 -15.81 1.81
N PRO A 401 -7.43 -16.89 1.52
CA PRO A 401 -7.28 -17.60 0.27
C PRO A 401 -7.49 -16.65 -0.91
N ALA A 402 -6.86 -16.96 -2.03
CA ALA A 402 -7.22 -16.28 -3.26
C ALA A 402 -8.73 -16.47 -3.43
N GLN A 403 -9.47 -15.37 -3.53
CA GLN A 403 -10.80 -15.48 -4.08
C GLN A 403 -10.59 -16.00 -5.50
N THR A 404 -11.35 -16.99 -5.88
CA THR A 404 -11.62 -17.24 -7.29
C THR A 404 -12.54 -16.08 -7.69
N ASP A 405 -11.95 -14.89 -7.91
CA ASP A 405 -12.68 -13.88 -8.62
C ASP A 405 -13.11 -14.55 -9.93
N PRO A 406 -14.37 -14.47 -10.31
CA PRO A 406 -14.68 -14.68 -11.69
C PRO A 406 -13.69 -13.76 -12.44
N ASP A 407 -12.95 -14.32 -13.40
CA ASP A 407 -12.00 -13.55 -14.21
C ASP A 407 -12.58 -12.16 -14.41
N PRO A 408 -11.82 -11.07 -14.11
CA PRO A 408 -12.36 -9.73 -14.20
C PRO A 408 -13.11 -9.66 -15.52
N VAL A 409 -14.37 -9.25 -15.48
CA VAL A 409 -15.15 -9.11 -16.72
C VAL A 409 -14.39 -8.05 -17.51
N ILE A 410 -13.54 -8.53 -18.42
CA ILE A 410 -12.77 -7.66 -19.28
C ILE A 410 -13.79 -6.98 -20.19
N VAL A 411 -14.01 -5.71 -19.94
CA VAL A 411 -14.81 -4.89 -20.86
C VAL A 411 -13.89 -4.51 -22.01
N TYR A 412 -13.90 -5.32 -23.05
CA TYR A 412 -13.07 -5.06 -24.23
C TYR A 412 -13.46 -3.75 -24.90
N GLY A 413 -12.47 -2.91 -25.18
CA GLY A 413 -12.66 -1.58 -25.75
C GLY A 413 -12.76 -0.45 -24.72
N ASP A 414 -12.85 -0.75 -23.43
CA ASP A 414 -12.88 0.22 -22.34
C ASP A 414 -11.45 0.67 -21.98
N TYR A 415 -11.03 1.78 -22.58
CA TYR A 415 -9.69 2.34 -22.42
C TYR A 415 -9.48 2.97 -21.02
N ASN A 416 -10.51 3.64 -20.50
CA ASN A 416 -10.42 4.41 -19.26
C ASN A 416 -10.82 3.58 -18.01
N ASN A 417 -11.27 2.31 -18.21
CA ASN A 417 -11.74 1.37 -17.20
C ASN A 417 -12.92 1.93 -16.36
N ASP A 418 -13.85 2.66 -17.02
CA ASP A 418 -15.04 3.18 -16.36
C ASP A 418 -16.25 2.21 -16.43
N GLY A 419 -16.08 1.05 -17.08
CA GLY A 419 -17.08 0.01 -17.24
C GLY A 419 -18.02 0.22 -18.43
N SER A 420 -17.83 1.28 -19.20
CA SER A 420 -18.57 1.58 -20.42
C SER A 420 -17.63 1.51 -21.64
N VAL A 421 -18.16 1.40 -22.83
CA VAL A 421 -17.39 1.51 -24.07
C VAL A 421 -18.01 2.60 -24.92
N ASP A 422 -17.34 3.74 -25.01
CA ASP A 422 -17.88 4.92 -25.67
C ASP A 422 -16.84 5.70 -26.52
N SER A 423 -17.18 6.92 -26.91
CA SER A 423 -16.31 7.76 -27.75
C SER A 423 -15.04 8.24 -27.01
N ILE A 424 -15.02 8.24 -25.68
CA ILE A 424 -13.84 8.59 -24.88
C ILE A 424 -12.81 7.48 -25.02
N ASP A 425 -13.24 6.22 -24.98
CA ASP A 425 -12.38 5.05 -25.17
C ASP A 425 -11.79 5.01 -26.58
N PHE A 426 -12.59 5.33 -27.58
CA PHE A 426 -12.11 5.45 -28.95
C PHE A 426 -11.01 6.51 -29.09
N ALA A 427 -11.20 7.67 -28.46
CA ALA A 427 -10.19 8.74 -28.47
C ALA A 427 -8.93 8.32 -27.68
N GLY A 428 -9.12 7.62 -26.56
CA GLY A 428 -8.06 7.05 -25.73
C GLY A 428 -7.24 6.00 -26.47
N LEU A 429 -7.89 5.00 -27.07
CA LEU A 429 -7.23 3.96 -27.87
C LEU A 429 -6.47 4.55 -29.07
N LYS A 430 -7.06 5.54 -29.75
CA LYS A 430 -6.35 6.26 -30.83
C LYS A 430 -5.07 6.92 -30.34
N LYS A 431 -5.12 7.61 -29.18
CA LYS A 431 -3.95 8.25 -28.58
C LYS A 431 -2.90 7.20 -28.17
N TYR A 432 -3.35 6.07 -27.63
CA TYR A 432 -2.52 4.95 -27.21
C TYR A 432 -1.73 4.37 -28.38
N ILE A 433 -2.38 4.07 -29.50
CA ILE A 433 -1.75 3.50 -30.71
C ILE A 433 -0.75 4.50 -31.33
N MET A 434 -0.99 5.81 -31.20
CA MET A 434 -0.08 6.84 -31.71
C MET A 434 1.16 7.06 -30.82
N ALA A 435 1.23 6.52 -29.61
CA ALA A 435 2.39 6.59 -28.76
C ALA A 435 3.49 5.66 -29.29
N ALA A 436 4.75 6.15 -29.31
CA ALA A 436 5.87 5.42 -29.91
C ALA A 436 6.28 4.16 -29.12
N ASP A 437 5.87 4.05 -27.86
CA ASP A 437 6.28 2.95 -26.96
C ASP A 437 5.09 2.62 -26.03
N HIS A 438 4.30 1.61 -26.37
CA HIS A 438 3.16 1.19 -25.58
C HIS A 438 3.22 -0.31 -25.25
N ALA A 439 3.00 -0.64 -23.98
CA ALA A 439 2.90 -2.04 -23.55
C ALA A 439 1.57 -2.65 -24.01
N TYR A 440 1.53 -3.97 -24.24
CA TYR A 440 0.28 -4.67 -24.52
C TYR A 440 -0.74 -4.50 -23.38
N VAL A 441 -1.98 -4.12 -23.73
CA VAL A 441 -3.10 -3.94 -22.81
C VAL A 441 -4.28 -4.78 -23.29
N LYS A 442 -4.61 -5.83 -22.54
CA LYS A 442 -5.54 -6.89 -22.95
C LYS A 442 -6.93 -6.41 -23.30
N ASN A 443 -7.52 -5.46 -22.57
CA ASN A 443 -8.86 -4.94 -22.85
C ASN A 443 -8.93 -4.06 -24.09
N LEU A 444 -7.79 -3.65 -24.65
CA LEU A 444 -7.72 -2.86 -25.89
C LEU A 444 -7.52 -3.73 -27.14
N ASP A 445 -7.11 -4.97 -26.96
CA ASP A 445 -7.03 -5.99 -28.01
C ASP A 445 -8.44 -6.56 -28.25
N VAL A 446 -9.24 -5.85 -29.04
CA VAL A 446 -10.65 -6.17 -29.25
C VAL A 446 -10.88 -7.21 -30.34
N ASN A 447 -9.82 -7.63 -31.05
CA ASN A 447 -9.85 -8.72 -32.03
C ASN A 447 -9.14 -9.99 -31.52
N LEU A 448 -8.46 -9.94 -30.36
CA LEU A 448 -7.74 -11.04 -29.71
C LEU A 448 -6.56 -11.60 -30.55
N ASP A 449 -5.87 -10.75 -31.30
CA ASP A 449 -4.68 -11.15 -32.07
C ASP A 449 -3.36 -10.98 -31.28
N ASN A 450 -3.44 -10.56 -30.00
CA ASN A 450 -2.33 -10.26 -29.09
C ASN A 450 -1.52 -9.00 -29.46
N GLU A 451 -2.07 -8.15 -30.30
CA GLU A 451 -1.54 -6.84 -30.62
C GLU A 451 -2.60 -5.77 -30.34
N VAL A 452 -2.19 -4.56 -29.99
CA VAL A 452 -3.08 -3.40 -29.89
C VAL A 452 -2.68 -2.41 -30.97
N ASN A 453 -3.48 -2.34 -32.03
CA ASN A 453 -3.10 -1.57 -33.23
C ASN A 453 -4.32 -0.94 -33.94
N ALA A 454 -4.13 -0.49 -35.18
CA ALA A 454 -5.18 0.19 -35.95
C ALA A 454 -6.38 -0.72 -36.28
N PHE A 455 -6.24 -2.04 -36.23
CA PHE A 455 -7.36 -2.96 -36.47
C PHE A 455 -8.32 -2.94 -35.28
N ASP A 456 -7.80 -2.87 -34.03
CA ASP A 456 -8.62 -2.73 -32.82
C ASP A 456 -9.42 -1.43 -32.84
N LEU A 457 -8.76 -0.33 -33.22
CA LEU A 457 -9.41 0.96 -33.36
C LEU A 457 -10.53 0.93 -34.40
N ALA A 458 -10.33 0.20 -35.52
CA ALA A 458 -11.35 0.05 -36.57
C ALA A 458 -12.54 -0.78 -36.07
N ILE A 459 -12.29 -1.84 -35.29
CA ILE A 459 -13.34 -2.68 -34.71
C ILE A 459 -14.11 -1.91 -33.63
N LEU A 460 -13.40 -1.21 -32.73
CA LEU A 460 -14.04 -0.36 -31.74
C LEU A 460 -14.95 0.71 -32.40
N LYS A 461 -14.50 1.33 -33.47
CA LYS A 461 -15.34 2.24 -34.25
C LYS A 461 -16.60 1.56 -34.80
N LYS A 462 -16.48 0.35 -35.36
CA LYS A 462 -17.63 -0.40 -35.88
C LYS A 462 -18.62 -0.74 -34.75
N PHE A 463 -18.11 -1.09 -33.56
CA PHE A 463 -18.94 -1.34 -32.38
C PHE A 463 -19.72 -0.09 -31.97
N LEU A 464 -19.09 1.06 -31.86
CA LEU A 464 -19.74 2.32 -31.50
C LEU A 464 -20.74 2.80 -32.53
N LEU A 465 -20.59 2.40 -33.79
CA LEU A 465 -21.55 2.66 -34.87
C LEU A 465 -22.67 1.60 -34.97
N GLY A 466 -22.71 0.63 -34.07
CA GLY A 466 -23.69 -0.45 -34.08
C GLY A 466 -23.51 -1.45 -35.22
N MET A 467 -22.37 -1.44 -35.92
CA MET A 467 -22.05 -2.38 -37.02
C MET A 467 -21.53 -3.73 -36.50
N VAL A 468 -21.10 -3.77 -35.26
CA VAL A 468 -20.69 -4.96 -34.49
C VAL A 468 -21.46 -4.92 -33.19
N SER A 469 -22.06 -6.04 -32.78
CA SER A 469 -22.98 -6.08 -31.62
C SER A 469 -22.32 -6.40 -30.30
N LYS A 470 -21.05 -6.86 -30.31
CA LYS A 470 -20.28 -7.21 -29.10
C LYS A 470 -18.79 -7.11 -29.33
N LEU A 471 -18.04 -6.90 -28.24
CA LEU A 471 -16.59 -7.02 -28.17
C LEU A 471 -16.23 -8.15 -27.19
N PRO A 472 -15.12 -8.90 -27.40
CA PRO A 472 -14.27 -8.85 -28.60
C PRO A 472 -14.97 -9.39 -29.85
N SER A 473 -14.51 -8.97 -31.01
CA SER A 473 -15.07 -9.37 -32.32
C SER A 473 -13.91 -9.62 -33.30
N ASN A 474 -13.91 -10.79 -33.88
CA ASN A 474 -12.98 -11.19 -34.96
C ASN A 474 -13.33 -10.51 -36.27
#